data_36ad87f75a4d00be86bd757d2868413c
#
_entry.id   36ad87f75a4d00be86bd757d2868413c
#
_cell.length_a   1.000
_cell.length_b   1.000
_cell.length_c   1.000
_cell.angle_alpha   90.00
_cell.angle_beta   90.00
_cell.angle_gamma   90.00
#
_symmetry.space_group_name_H-M   'P 1'
#
loop_
_entity.id
_entity.type
_entity.pdbx_description
1 polymer ?
#
loop_
_entity_poly.entity_id
_entity_poly.type
_entity_poly.pdbx_seq_one_letter_code
_entity_poly.pdbx_strand_id
1 'polypeptide(L)'
;MNRSVVAALCLAVLASSASAQSFGGQNQPPDQWVMNCNMEKGRDCTVSAMIDGGPNNLLGTFLIVSYSVAYTTLTVVVDGVGQRAAMQVDEWPWVSTGICTGGACSFDQQKSSDLLQALLKGQRMVVQASLQDDSMAGPLPMSLSGFATQYQRAVRAQQAK
;
A
#
# COMPACT_ATOMS: atom_id res chain seq x y z
N MET A 1 61.18 39.27 -8.44
CA MET A 1 60.54 38.21 -9.21
C MET A 1 59.94 37.19 -8.24
N ASN A 2 58.68 37.36 -7.83
CA ASN A 2 58.00 36.43 -6.95
C ASN A 2 56.69 36.00 -7.66
N ARG A 3 56.63 34.76 -8.00
CA ARG A 3 55.43 34.12 -8.58
C ARG A 3 54.58 33.54 -7.43
N SER A 4 53.47 34.15 -7.13
CA SER A 4 52.46 33.59 -6.22
C SER A 4 51.62 32.57 -6.97
N VAL A 5 51.65 31.33 -6.50
CA VAL A 5 50.80 30.23 -6.97
C VAL A 5 49.51 30.30 -6.13
N VAL A 6 48.40 30.61 -6.74
CA VAL A 6 47.07 30.56 -6.12
C VAL A 6 46.55 29.13 -6.35
N ALA A 7 46.44 28.35 -5.28
CA ALA A 7 45.80 27.05 -5.30
C ALA A 7 44.31 27.22 -5.15
N ALA A 8 43.56 26.89 -6.22
CA ALA A 8 42.11 26.86 -6.19
C ALA A 8 41.65 25.56 -5.55
N LEU A 9 41.03 25.65 -4.37
CA LEU A 9 40.36 24.53 -3.70
C LEU A 9 38.95 24.37 -4.35
N CYS A 10 38.80 23.33 -5.16
CA CYS A 10 37.49 22.89 -5.61
C CYS A 10 36.77 22.12 -4.48
N LEU A 11 35.83 22.76 -3.79
CA LEU A 11 34.88 22.08 -2.92
C LEU A 11 33.87 21.32 -3.79
N ALA A 12 34.04 20.01 -3.87
CA ALA A 12 33.05 19.12 -4.42
C ALA A 12 31.88 18.98 -3.41
N VAL A 13 30.78 19.67 -3.66
CA VAL A 13 29.52 19.48 -2.94
C VAL A 13 28.93 18.15 -3.40
N LEU A 14 29.10 17.11 -2.57
CA LEU A 14 28.36 15.85 -2.74
C LEU A 14 26.89 16.12 -2.43
N ALA A 15 26.10 16.37 -3.47
CA ALA A 15 24.65 16.37 -3.39
C ALA A 15 24.21 14.91 -3.11
N SER A 16 23.95 14.60 -1.85
CA SER A 16 23.27 13.36 -1.45
C SER A 16 21.86 13.40 -2.03
N SER A 17 21.65 12.74 -3.15
CA SER A 17 20.33 12.47 -3.69
C SER A 17 19.57 11.59 -2.69
N ALA A 18 18.75 12.19 -1.86
CA ALA A 18 17.75 11.46 -1.10
C ALA A 18 16.82 10.80 -2.14
N SER A 19 17.06 9.52 -2.40
CA SER A 19 16.13 8.71 -3.17
C SER A 19 14.82 8.66 -2.39
N ALA A 20 13.86 9.48 -2.80
CA ALA A 20 12.48 9.31 -2.40
C ALA A 20 12.09 7.90 -2.83
N GLN A 21 11.96 6.99 -1.87
CA GLN A 21 11.43 5.67 -2.11
C GLN A 21 9.98 5.87 -2.54
N SER A 22 9.74 5.82 -3.84
CA SER A 22 8.40 5.76 -4.38
C SER A 22 7.79 4.47 -3.83
N PHE A 23 6.79 4.60 -2.97
CA PHE A 23 5.83 3.53 -2.80
C PHE A 23 5.44 3.07 -4.21
N GLY A 24 5.63 1.77 -4.49
CA GLY A 24 5.56 1.20 -5.85
C GLY A 24 4.17 1.25 -6.48
N GLY A 25 3.53 2.42 -6.51
CA GLY A 25 2.19 2.64 -7.02
C GLY A 25 2.11 3.26 -8.41
N GLN A 26 3.15 3.93 -8.89
CA GLN A 26 3.01 4.75 -10.11
C GLN A 26 3.00 3.98 -11.43
N ASN A 27 3.32 2.68 -11.45
CA ASN A 27 3.30 1.84 -12.65
C ASN A 27 2.53 0.52 -12.46
N GLN A 28 1.76 0.39 -11.38
CA GLN A 28 0.96 -0.81 -11.16
C GLN A 28 -0.33 -0.68 -11.96
N PRO A 29 -0.64 -1.61 -12.88
CA PRO A 29 -1.95 -1.62 -13.52
C PRO A 29 -3.04 -1.70 -12.45
N PRO A 30 -4.14 -0.95 -12.60
CA PRO A 30 -5.27 -1.05 -11.69
C PRO A 30 -5.78 -2.51 -11.67
N ASP A 31 -6.35 -2.91 -10.54
CA ASP A 31 -6.94 -4.24 -10.32
C ASP A 31 -5.98 -5.44 -10.44
N GLN A 32 -4.68 -5.22 -10.28
CA GLN A 32 -3.70 -6.30 -10.22
C GLN A 32 -3.04 -6.40 -8.85
N TRP A 33 -3.00 -7.62 -8.31
CA TRP A 33 -2.25 -7.92 -7.10
C TRP A 33 -0.76 -8.08 -7.42
N VAL A 34 0.07 -7.33 -6.74
CA VAL A 34 1.53 -7.41 -6.84
C VAL A 34 2.15 -7.68 -5.49
N MET A 35 3.25 -8.43 -5.52
CA MET A 35 4.09 -8.66 -4.36
C MET A 35 5.29 -7.71 -4.42
N ASN A 36 5.61 -7.09 -3.30
CA ASN A 36 6.82 -6.31 -3.10
C ASN A 36 7.48 -6.70 -1.78
N CYS A 37 8.81 -6.84 -1.75
CA CYS A 37 9.56 -7.14 -0.55
C CYS A 37 10.56 -6.03 -0.27
N ASN A 38 10.46 -5.40 0.89
CA ASN A 38 11.46 -4.45 1.35
C ASN A 38 12.60 -5.19 2.06
N MET A 39 13.75 -5.26 1.41
CA MET A 39 14.91 -5.99 1.92
C MET A 39 15.69 -5.19 2.96
N GLU A 40 15.53 -3.86 3.01
CA GLU A 40 16.31 -2.98 3.88
C GLU A 40 15.76 -2.91 5.32
N LYS A 41 14.46 -3.10 5.51
CA LYS A 41 13.76 -3.01 6.80
C LYS A 41 13.31 -4.36 7.36
N GLY A 42 14.24 -5.33 7.42
CA GLY A 42 13.93 -6.62 8.05
C GLY A 42 13.10 -7.55 7.18
N ARG A 43 13.12 -7.36 5.86
CA ARG A 43 12.46 -8.23 4.87
C ARG A 43 10.95 -8.33 5.13
N ASP A 44 10.24 -7.22 5.00
CA ASP A 44 8.79 -7.25 4.96
C ASP A 44 8.30 -7.42 3.51
N CYS A 45 7.61 -8.53 3.26
CA CYS A 45 6.97 -8.79 1.97
C CYS A 45 5.49 -8.40 2.07
N THR A 46 5.05 -7.52 1.19
CA THR A 46 3.67 -7.08 1.09
C THR A 46 3.01 -7.58 -0.19
N VAL A 47 1.71 -7.80 -0.13
CA VAL A 47 0.86 -8.02 -1.29
C VAL A 47 -0.12 -6.88 -1.37
N SER A 48 -0.08 -6.12 -2.44
CA SER A 48 -0.90 -4.91 -2.59
C SER A 48 -1.58 -4.84 -3.94
N ALA A 49 -2.68 -4.10 -3.97
CA ALA A 49 -3.37 -3.73 -5.19
C ALA A 49 -3.88 -2.29 -5.08
N MET A 50 -3.82 -1.57 -6.19
CA MET A 50 -4.42 -0.26 -6.34
C MET A 50 -5.80 -0.43 -6.97
N ILE A 51 -6.80 0.18 -6.37
CA ILE A 51 -8.16 0.22 -6.85
C ILE A 51 -8.43 1.62 -7.37
N ASP A 52 -8.64 1.75 -8.66
CA ASP A 52 -9.05 3.00 -9.29
C ASP A 52 -10.58 3.00 -9.42
N GLY A 53 -11.21 4.11 -9.06
CA GLY A 53 -12.65 4.30 -9.23
C GLY A 53 -13.11 4.40 -10.69
N GLY A 54 -12.18 4.29 -11.64
CA GLY A 54 -12.46 4.37 -13.07
C GLY A 54 -12.87 5.78 -13.54
N PRO A 55 -13.32 5.91 -14.79
CA PRO A 55 -13.63 7.21 -15.40
C PRO A 55 -14.81 7.94 -14.76
N ASN A 56 -15.63 7.27 -13.97
CA ASN A 56 -16.72 7.87 -13.21
C ASN A 56 -16.33 8.30 -11.80
N ASN A 57 -15.07 8.11 -11.42
CA ASN A 57 -14.53 8.57 -10.14
C ASN A 57 -14.28 10.09 -10.21
N LEU A 58 -15.34 10.86 -9.98
CA LEU A 58 -15.32 12.33 -10.03
C LEU A 58 -14.31 12.97 -9.06
N LEU A 59 -13.87 12.24 -8.04
CA LEU A 59 -12.93 12.71 -7.03
C LEU A 59 -11.47 12.35 -7.36
N GLY A 60 -11.22 11.52 -8.40
CA GLY A 60 -9.87 11.04 -8.73
C GLY A 60 -9.21 10.25 -7.61
N THR A 61 -9.99 9.81 -6.60
CA THR A 61 -9.47 9.09 -5.44
C THR A 61 -9.14 7.65 -5.81
N PHE A 62 -8.00 7.18 -5.36
CA PHE A 62 -7.65 5.77 -5.43
C PHE A 62 -7.53 5.20 -4.02
N LEU A 63 -7.74 3.90 -3.91
CA LEU A 63 -7.49 3.13 -2.69
C LEU A 63 -6.39 2.11 -2.97
N ILE A 64 -5.46 1.96 -2.03
CA ILE A 64 -4.49 0.87 -2.08
C ILE A 64 -4.80 -0.08 -0.92
N VAL A 65 -5.05 -1.34 -1.24
CA VAL A 65 -5.16 -2.41 -0.25
C VAL A 65 -3.82 -3.11 -0.17
N SER A 66 -3.26 -3.25 1.03
CA SER A 66 -1.95 -3.85 1.25
C SER A 66 -1.99 -4.80 2.43
N TYR A 67 -1.49 -6.01 2.25
CA TYR A 67 -1.28 -6.99 3.32
C TYR A 67 0.21 -7.21 3.57
N SER A 68 0.67 -6.94 4.78
CA SER A 68 2.04 -7.21 5.23
C SER A 68 2.13 -8.62 5.81
N VAL A 69 3.05 -9.42 5.28
CA VAL A 69 3.27 -10.81 5.74
C VAL A 69 3.99 -10.81 7.09
N ALA A 70 4.98 -9.93 7.28
CA ALA A 70 5.75 -9.87 8.52
C ALA A 70 4.90 -9.42 9.72
N TYR A 71 4.05 -8.41 9.51
CA TYR A 71 3.23 -7.83 10.57
C TYR A 71 1.82 -8.43 10.64
N THR A 72 1.45 -9.32 9.71
CA THR A 72 0.10 -9.90 9.62
C THR A 72 -1.00 -8.82 9.66
N THR A 73 -0.77 -7.71 8.99
CA THR A 73 -1.63 -6.54 9.04
C THR A 73 -2.17 -6.20 7.66
N LEU A 74 -3.47 -6.01 7.57
CA LEU A 74 -4.16 -5.49 6.41
C LEU A 74 -4.37 -3.98 6.58
N THR A 75 -4.01 -3.21 5.56
CA THR A 75 -4.10 -1.76 5.55
C THR A 75 -4.77 -1.28 4.26
N VAL A 76 -5.65 -0.30 4.38
CA VAL A 76 -6.18 0.46 3.26
C VAL A 76 -5.53 1.83 3.29
N VAL A 77 -4.83 2.20 2.23
CA VAL A 77 -4.27 3.54 2.04
C VAL A 77 -5.21 4.32 1.15
N VAL A 78 -5.54 5.52 1.58
CA VAL A 78 -6.49 6.43 0.92
C VAL A 78 -5.70 7.63 0.41
N ASP A 79 -6.03 8.10 -0.78
CA ASP A 79 -5.55 9.41 -1.26
C ASP A 79 -6.29 10.50 -0.49
N GLY A 80 -5.58 11.13 0.44
CA GLY A 80 -6.13 12.12 1.37
C GLY A 80 -6.03 11.68 2.83
N VAL A 81 -6.77 12.38 3.71
CA VAL A 81 -6.82 12.06 5.14
C VAL A 81 -8.04 11.18 5.42
N GLY A 82 -7.80 9.87 5.51
CA GLY A 82 -8.84 8.90 5.86
C GLY A 82 -9.21 8.97 7.35
N GLN A 83 -10.49 8.77 7.65
CA GLN A 83 -10.98 8.58 9.03
C GLN A 83 -11.18 7.10 9.34
N ARG A 84 -11.79 6.37 8.43
CA ARG A 84 -12.04 4.93 8.52
C ARG A 84 -12.05 4.31 7.14
N ALA A 85 -11.71 3.02 7.10
CA ALA A 85 -11.99 2.20 5.94
C ALA A 85 -12.85 1.00 6.36
N ALA A 86 -13.57 0.47 5.39
CA ALA A 86 -14.33 -0.77 5.55
C ALA A 86 -14.15 -1.63 4.30
N MET A 87 -14.17 -2.95 4.52
CA MET A 87 -14.01 -3.94 3.47
C MET A 87 -15.06 -5.03 3.62
N GLN A 88 -15.53 -5.52 2.50
CA GLN A 88 -16.38 -6.69 2.39
C GLN A 88 -15.76 -7.65 1.36
N VAL A 89 -15.74 -8.94 1.66
CA VAL A 89 -15.31 -10.00 0.73
C VAL A 89 -16.51 -10.86 0.42
N ASP A 90 -16.85 -10.95 -0.85
CA ASP A 90 -18.06 -11.64 -1.36
C ASP A 90 -19.31 -11.23 -0.55
N GLU A 91 -20.00 -12.18 0.07
CA GLU A 91 -21.20 -11.95 0.88
C GLU A 91 -20.90 -11.86 2.39
N TRP A 92 -19.62 -11.80 2.78
CA TRP A 92 -19.26 -11.68 4.20
C TRP A 92 -19.71 -10.32 4.78
N PRO A 93 -19.90 -10.22 6.09
CA PRO A 93 -20.20 -8.94 6.72
C PRO A 93 -19.11 -7.90 6.48
N TRP A 94 -19.51 -6.63 6.40
CA TRP A 94 -18.56 -5.52 6.38
C TRP A 94 -17.69 -5.49 7.63
N VAL A 95 -16.38 -5.38 7.43
CA VAL A 95 -15.40 -5.23 8.50
C VAL A 95 -14.79 -3.84 8.41
N SER A 96 -14.83 -3.09 9.50
CA SER A 96 -14.30 -1.73 9.55
C SER A 96 -12.98 -1.66 10.32
N THR A 97 -12.11 -0.74 9.89
CA THR A 97 -10.90 -0.36 10.62
C THR A 97 -11.25 0.44 11.89
N GLY A 98 -10.24 0.66 12.73
CA GLY A 98 -10.26 1.76 13.68
C GLY A 98 -10.05 3.11 12.99
N ILE A 99 -9.58 4.09 13.77
CA ILE A 99 -9.23 5.43 13.26
C ILE A 99 -7.96 5.30 12.41
N CYS A 100 -7.96 5.95 11.25
CA CYS A 100 -6.80 6.00 10.38
C CYS A 100 -5.73 6.96 10.92
N THR A 101 -4.48 6.70 10.60
CA THR A 101 -3.37 7.62 10.87
C THR A 101 -2.84 8.14 9.54
N GLY A 102 -3.01 9.44 9.28
CA GLY A 102 -2.78 10.01 7.95
C GLY A 102 -3.69 9.35 6.92
N GLY A 103 -3.14 8.96 5.77
CA GLY A 103 -3.89 8.23 4.75
C GLY A 103 -4.00 6.71 4.98
N ALA A 104 -3.42 6.16 6.07
CA ALA A 104 -3.37 4.72 6.31
C ALA A 104 -4.39 4.27 7.35
N CYS A 105 -5.26 3.34 6.98
CA CYS A 105 -6.32 2.76 7.78
C CYS A 105 -6.03 1.27 8.01
N SER A 106 -5.50 0.90 9.16
CA SER A 106 -5.14 -0.49 9.45
C SER A 106 -6.24 -1.22 10.20
N PHE A 107 -6.48 -2.46 9.81
CA PHE A 107 -7.29 -3.39 10.58
C PHE A 107 -6.47 -3.91 11.78
N ASP A 108 -7.11 -4.15 12.90
CA ASP A 108 -6.45 -4.85 14.01
C ASP A 108 -6.04 -6.27 13.61
N GLN A 109 -5.20 -6.91 14.42
CA GLN A 109 -4.60 -8.19 14.08
C GLN A 109 -5.65 -9.30 13.88
N GLN A 110 -6.70 -9.32 14.71
CA GLN A 110 -7.76 -10.34 14.57
C GLN A 110 -8.53 -10.15 13.27
N LYS A 111 -8.99 -8.92 13.00
CA LYS A 111 -9.69 -8.60 11.76
C LYS A 111 -8.82 -8.84 10.52
N SER A 112 -7.52 -8.50 10.59
CA SER A 112 -6.58 -8.77 9.50
C SER A 112 -6.44 -10.26 9.22
N SER A 113 -6.42 -11.10 10.26
CA SER A 113 -6.36 -12.55 10.11
C SER A 113 -7.64 -13.13 9.50
N ASP A 114 -8.81 -12.67 9.98
CA ASP A 114 -10.10 -13.15 9.48
C ASP A 114 -10.31 -12.71 8.02
N LEU A 115 -9.99 -11.46 7.71
CA LEU A 115 -10.03 -10.94 6.34
C LEU A 115 -9.04 -11.67 5.42
N LEU A 116 -7.84 -12.02 5.90
CA LEU A 116 -6.90 -12.81 5.11
C LEU A 116 -7.52 -14.15 4.67
N GLN A 117 -8.20 -14.84 5.58
CA GLN A 117 -8.86 -16.11 5.26
C GLN A 117 -9.96 -15.93 4.21
N ALA A 118 -10.70 -14.82 4.30
CA ALA A 118 -11.70 -14.46 3.31
C ALA A 118 -11.07 -14.11 1.95
N LEU A 119 -10.01 -13.29 1.94
CA LEU A 119 -9.29 -12.89 0.72
C LEU A 119 -8.65 -14.07 -0.01
N LEU A 120 -8.16 -15.08 0.73
CA LEU A 120 -7.55 -16.28 0.14
C LEU A 120 -8.57 -17.20 -0.55
N LYS A 121 -9.84 -17.14 -0.17
CA LYS A 121 -10.90 -18.04 -0.66
C LYS A 121 -11.92 -17.30 -1.54
N GLY A 122 -12.00 -15.97 -1.39
CA GLY A 122 -12.98 -15.14 -2.06
C GLY A 122 -12.67 -14.89 -3.53
N GLN A 123 -13.65 -14.35 -4.21
CA GLN A 123 -13.57 -14.00 -5.64
C GLN A 123 -13.51 -12.49 -5.84
N ARG A 124 -14.19 -11.73 -4.99
CA ARG A 124 -14.33 -10.28 -5.09
C ARG A 124 -14.28 -9.64 -3.71
N MET A 125 -13.69 -8.47 -3.64
CA MET A 125 -13.85 -7.59 -2.48
C MET A 125 -14.43 -6.26 -2.89
N VAL A 126 -14.99 -5.55 -1.92
CA VAL A 126 -15.43 -4.16 -2.04
C VAL A 126 -14.80 -3.38 -0.91
N VAL A 127 -14.23 -2.24 -1.24
CA VAL A 127 -13.55 -1.37 -0.26
C VAL A 127 -14.16 0.02 -0.32
N GLN A 128 -14.31 0.64 0.83
CA GLN A 128 -14.71 2.04 0.95
C GLN A 128 -13.94 2.70 2.09
N ALA A 129 -13.80 4.02 2.01
CA ALA A 129 -13.20 4.81 3.08
C ALA A 129 -13.97 6.11 3.28
N SER A 130 -14.15 6.54 4.53
CA SER A 130 -14.58 7.90 4.86
C SER A 130 -13.37 8.81 4.99
N LEU A 131 -13.46 10.01 4.44
CA LEU A 131 -12.43 11.03 4.48
C LEU A 131 -12.73 12.07 5.57
N GLN A 132 -11.75 12.90 5.87
CA GLN A 132 -11.86 13.88 6.96
C GLN A 132 -12.88 15.02 6.65
N ASP A 133 -13.18 15.23 5.39
CA ASP A 133 -14.19 16.18 4.90
C ASP A 133 -15.60 15.56 4.81
N ASP A 134 -15.82 14.41 5.45
CA ASP A 134 -17.04 13.62 5.41
C ASP A 134 -17.41 13.05 4.01
N SER A 135 -16.54 13.23 3.02
CA SER A 135 -16.72 12.57 1.74
C SER A 135 -16.38 11.07 1.80
N MET A 136 -16.83 10.32 0.80
CA MET A 136 -16.59 8.88 0.72
C MET A 136 -15.78 8.53 -0.52
N ALA A 137 -14.71 7.77 -0.32
CA ALA A 137 -14.01 7.06 -1.38
C ALA A 137 -14.59 5.63 -1.49
N GLY A 138 -15.17 5.31 -2.62
CA GLY A 138 -15.85 4.04 -2.83
C GLY A 138 -17.37 4.10 -2.59
N PRO A 139 -18.06 2.93 -2.56
CA PRO A 139 -17.51 1.57 -2.57
C PRO A 139 -16.88 1.19 -3.92
N LEU A 140 -15.66 0.69 -3.88
CA LEU A 140 -14.90 0.28 -5.06
C LEU A 140 -14.74 -1.25 -5.08
N PRO A 141 -15.30 -1.94 -6.09
CA PRO A 141 -15.14 -3.38 -6.23
C PRO A 141 -13.79 -3.73 -6.84
N MET A 142 -13.22 -4.86 -6.43
CA MET A 142 -11.99 -5.41 -6.97
C MET A 142 -12.02 -6.93 -7.04
N SER A 143 -11.40 -7.51 -8.07
CA SER A 143 -11.19 -8.95 -8.19
C SER A 143 -10.10 -9.43 -7.23
N LEU A 144 -10.31 -10.59 -6.61
CA LEU A 144 -9.31 -11.29 -5.81
C LEU A 144 -8.47 -12.27 -6.65
N SER A 145 -8.68 -12.29 -7.97
CA SER A 145 -7.86 -13.12 -8.87
C SER A 145 -6.38 -12.77 -8.72
N GLY A 146 -5.56 -13.76 -8.43
CA GLY A 146 -4.11 -13.58 -8.23
C GLY A 146 -3.68 -13.27 -6.80
N PHE A 147 -4.55 -12.80 -5.90
CA PHE A 147 -4.19 -12.50 -4.50
C PHE A 147 -3.52 -13.71 -3.81
N ALA A 148 -4.17 -14.87 -3.81
CA ALA A 148 -3.65 -16.07 -3.17
C ALA A 148 -2.27 -16.50 -3.72
N THR A 149 -2.08 -16.36 -5.04
CA THR A 149 -0.79 -16.66 -5.68
C THR A 149 0.31 -15.72 -5.21
N GLN A 150 0.04 -14.41 -5.19
CA GLN A 150 1.01 -13.40 -4.74
C GLN A 150 1.29 -13.53 -3.24
N TYR A 151 0.27 -13.82 -2.43
CA TYR A 151 0.44 -14.09 -1.00
C TYR A 151 1.36 -15.27 -0.74
N GLN A 152 1.15 -16.40 -1.42
CA GLN A 152 2.03 -17.57 -1.27
C GLN A 152 3.47 -17.27 -1.70
N ARG A 153 3.67 -16.47 -2.74
CA ARG A 153 5.00 -16.00 -3.14
C ARG A 153 5.64 -15.12 -2.08
N ALA A 154 4.88 -14.19 -1.50
CA ALA A 154 5.32 -13.31 -0.42
C ALA A 154 5.74 -14.09 0.83
N VAL A 155 4.94 -15.08 1.25
CA VAL A 155 5.27 -15.95 2.39
C VAL A 155 6.57 -16.71 2.14
N ARG A 156 6.76 -17.30 0.95
CA ARG A 156 8.02 -17.98 0.61
C ARG A 156 9.20 -17.04 0.59
N ALA A 157 9.05 -15.85 0.02
CA ALA A 157 10.11 -14.84 -0.02
C ALA A 157 10.45 -14.33 1.39
N GLN A 158 9.46 -14.17 2.27
CA GLN A 158 9.64 -13.78 3.66
C GLN A 158 10.46 -14.82 4.45
N GLN A 159 10.28 -16.11 4.15
CA GLN A 159 10.95 -17.23 4.83
C GLN A 159 12.33 -17.54 4.25
N ALA A 160 12.64 -17.15 3.03
CA ALA A 160 13.93 -17.39 2.40
C ALA A 160 15.02 -16.60 3.13
N LYS A 161 15.96 -17.30 3.76
CA LYS A 161 17.11 -16.74 4.47
C LYS A 161 18.24 -16.38 3.53
#